data_af21864dbd0e4d9c32b4439427c2c45c
#
_entry.id   af21864dbd0e4d9c32b4439427c2c45c
#
_cell.length_a   1.000
_cell.length_b   1.000
_cell.length_c   1.000
_cell.angle_alpha   90.00
_cell.angle_beta   90.00
_cell.angle_gamma   90.00
#
_symmetry.space_group_name_H-M   'P 1'
#
loop_
_entity.id
_entity.type
_entity.pdbx_description
1 polymer ?
#
loop_
_entity_poly.entity_id
_entity_poly.type
_entity_poly.pdbx_seq_one_letter_code
_entity_poly.pdbx_strand_id
1 'polypeptide(L)'
;MTVAIIGLAAGAVVLSVPDPRPSVAEDAERFAARLSRAREEAVLTNRPVAVETTASGYGFSSFDGAEWSALTEGPFGPETWSDGLTVSPADPARLVFDPTGVAEPATVTLSRDGRASRVEIDGAGEVSIDD
;
A
#
# COMPACT_ATOMS: atom_id res chain seq x y z
N MET A 1 -17.56 -34.72 -33.51
CA MET A 1 -17.24 -35.17 -32.15
C MET A 1 -16.04 -34.40 -31.58
N THR A 2 -14.90 -34.43 -32.26
CA THR A 2 -13.66 -33.76 -31.82
C THR A 2 -13.84 -32.25 -31.65
N VAL A 3 -14.63 -31.63 -32.53
CA VAL A 3 -14.87 -30.16 -32.51
C VAL A 3 -15.59 -29.71 -31.25
N ALA A 4 -16.55 -30.49 -30.76
CA ALA A 4 -17.29 -30.16 -29.53
C ALA A 4 -16.40 -30.18 -28.29
N ILE A 5 -15.46 -31.13 -28.24
CA ILE A 5 -14.52 -31.23 -27.11
C ILE A 5 -13.56 -30.05 -27.12
N ILE A 6 -13.06 -29.64 -28.28
CA ILE A 6 -12.18 -28.46 -28.41
C ILE A 6 -12.92 -27.19 -28.01
N GLY A 7 -14.19 -27.06 -28.39
CA GLY A 7 -14.98 -25.91 -27.98
C GLY A 7 -15.18 -25.79 -26.49
N LEU A 8 -15.39 -26.91 -25.81
CA LEU A 8 -15.52 -26.92 -24.33
C LEU A 8 -14.20 -26.54 -23.65
N ALA A 9 -13.08 -27.03 -24.15
CA ALA A 9 -11.77 -26.70 -23.62
C ALA A 9 -11.46 -25.21 -23.78
N ALA A 10 -11.77 -24.61 -24.93
CA ALA A 10 -11.59 -23.18 -25.17
C ALA A 10 -12.49 -22.35 -24.25
N GLY A 11 -13.73 -22.78 -24.03
CA GLY A 11 -14.64 -22.10 -23.11
C GLY A 11 -14.15 -22.13 -21.67
N ALA A 12 -13.61 -23.25 -21.22
CA ALA A 12 -13.04 -23.37 -19.88
C ALA A 12 -11.83 -22.46 -19.68
N VAL A 13 -10.98 -22.33 -20.69
CA VAL A 13 -9.81 -21.43 -20.66
C VAL A 13 -10.25 -19.98 -20.54
N VAL A 14 -11.28 -19.56 -21.28
CA VAL A 14 -11.80 -18.19 -21.20
C VAL A 14 -12.39 -17.91 -19.82
N LEU A 15 -13.08 -18.87 -19.21
CA LEU A 15 -13.69 -18.71 -17.88
C LEU A 15 -12.64 -18.65 -16.76
N SER A 16 -11.41 -19.11 -17.01
CA SER A 16 -10.35 -19.13 -16.02
C SER A 16 -9.36 -17.96 -16.15
N VAL A 17 -9.70 -16.92 -16.92
CA VAL A 17 -8.86 -15.72 -17.04
C VAL A 17 -8.74 -15.05 -15.68
N PRO A 18 -7.50 -14.80 -15.19
CA PRO A 18 -7.32 -14.15 -13.89
C PRO A 18 -7.83 -12.72 -13.87
N ASP A 19 -8.20 -12.26 -12.69
CA ASP A 19 -8.56 -10.87 -12.46
C ASP A 19 -7.34 -9.99 -12.78
N PRO A 20 -7.47 -8.97 -13.67
CA PRO A 20 -6.33 -8.10 -14.01
C PRO A 20 -5.92 -7.15 -12.89
N ARG A 21 -6.76 -6.99 -11.85
CA ARG A 21 -6.41 -6.13 -10.73
C ARG A 21 -5.34 -6.78 -9.88
N PRO A 22 -4.42 -5.98 -9.26
CA PRO A 22 -3.49 -6.53 -8.29
C PRO A 22 -4.24 -7.22 -7.15
N SER A 23 -3.66 -8.29 -6.60
CA SER A 23 -4.24 -8.94 -5.43
C SER A 23 -4.12 -8.03 -4.21
N VAL A 24 -4.91 -8.30 -3.17
CA VAL A 24 -4.82 -7.56 -1.90
C VAL A 24 -3.41 -7.69 -1.33
N ALA A 25 -2.81 -8.87 -1.40
CA ALA A 25 -1.44 -9.10 -0.94
C ALA A 25 -0.42 -8.26 -1.73
N GLU A 26 -0.58 -8.14 -3.05
CA GLU A 26 0.31 -7.32 -3.87
C GLU A 26 0.19 -5.83 -3.53
N ASP A 27 -1.03 -5.35 -3.30
CA ASP A 27 -1.26 -3.98 -2.86
C ASP A 27 -0.62 -3.72 -1.49
N ALA A 28 -0.75 -4.65 -0.57
CA ALA A 28 -0.14 -4.55 0.75
C ALA A 28 1.38 -4.53 0.66
N GLU A 29 1.98 -5.38 -0.17
CA GLU A 29 3.42 -5.41 -0.38
C GLU A 29 3.93 -4.10 -0.97
N ARG A 30 3.22 -3.54 -1.93
CA ARG A 30 3.58 -2.27 -2.55
C ARG A 30 3.52 -1.13 -1.52
N PHE A 31 2.46 -1.08 -0.75
CA PHE A 31 2.31 -0.08 0.29
C PHE A 31 3.39 -0.22 1.35
N ALA A 32 3.64 -1.43 1.83
CA ALA A 32 4.68 -1.70 2.83
C ALA A 32 6.07 -1.30 2.32
N ALA A 33 6.38 -1.59 1.06
CA ALA A 33 7.66 -1.21 0.46
C ALA A 33 7.84 0.31 0.45
N ARG A 34 6.78 1.05 0.16
CA ARG A 34 6.84 2.52 0.15
C ARG A 34 6.94 3.09 1.55
N LEU A 35 6.29 2.48 2.53
CA LEU A 35 6.47 2.86 3.94
C LEU A 35 7.93 2.68 4.37
N SER A 36 8.54 1.58 4.00
CA SER A 36 9.96 1.33 4.29
C SER A 36 10.87 2.37 3.63
N ARG A 37 10.54 2.78 2.40
CA ARG A 37 11.28 3.83 1.70
C ARG A 37 11.10 5.18 2.38
N ALA A 38 9.89 5.47 2.87
CA ALA A 38 9.63 6.70 3.62
C ALA A 38 10.47 6.76 4.90
N ARG A 39 10.57 5.63 5.60
CA ARG A 39 11.44 5.52 6.77
C ARG A 39 12.90 5.79 6.42
N GLU A 40 13.40 5.18 5.36
CA GLU A 40 14.76 5.42 4.88
C GLU A 40 15.00 6.89 4.52
N GLU A 41 14.03 7.50 3.86
CA GLU A 41 14.11 8.91 3.49
C GLU A 41 14.23 9.80 4.72
N ALA A 42 13.46 9.52 5.77
CA ALA A 42 13.53 10.28 7.02
C ALA A 42 14.92 10.20 7.65
N VAL A 43 15.50 9.00 7.66
CA VAL A 43 16.85 8.78 8.22
C VAL A 43 17.92 9.46 7.35
N LEU A 44 17.84 9.30 6.03
CA LEU A 44 18.83 9.83 5.11
C LEU A 44 18.82 11.35 5.04
N THR A 45 17.64 11.97 5.09
CA THR A 45 17.52 13.43 5.00
C THR A 45 17.53 14.12 6.36
N ASN A 46 17.48 13.33 7.44
CA ASN A 46 17.36 13.84 8.80
C ASN A 46 16.14 14.75 8.96
N ARG A 47 15.02 14.36 8.33
CA ARG A 47 13.74 15.09 8.37
C ARG A 47 12.60 14.12 8.59
N PRO A 48 11.60 14.49 9.40
CA PRO A 48 10.41 13.66 9.50
C PRO A 48 9.73 13.49 8.14
N VAL A 49 9.25 12.27 7.86
CA VAL A 49 8.49 11.97 6.65
C VAL A 49 7.15 11.41 7.08
N ALA A 50 6.08 11.98 6.57
CA ALA A 50 4.71 11.56 6.87
C ALA A 50 4.13 10.79 5.69
N VAL A 51 3.33 9.78 6.02
CA VAL A 51 2.49 9.06 5.07
C VAL A 51 1.05 9.37 5.45
N GLU A 52 0.28 9.87 4.52
CA GLU A 52 -1.13 10.15 4.74
C GLU A 52 -1.96 9.17 3.94
N THR A 53 -2.86 8.47 4.62
CA THR A 53 -3.76 7.51 3.99
C THR A 53 -5.19 8.02 4.03
N THR A 54 -5.93 7.73 2.97
CA THR A 54 -7.36 8.00 2.87
C THR A 54 -8.06 6.78 2.31
N ALA A 55 -9.38 6.83 2.21
CA ALA A 55 -10.14 5.76 1.59
C ALA A 55 -9.80 5.57 0.11
N SER A 56 -9.28 6.61 -0.56
CA SER A 56 -9.01 6.57 -2.00
C SER A 56 -7.55 6.36 -2.35
N GLY A 57 -6.61 6.61 -1.45
CA GLY A 57 -5.21 6.48 -1.76
C GLY A 57 -4.29 6.94 -0.63
N TYR A 58 -3.03 7.19 -0.96
CA TYR A 58 -2.05 7.67 0.01
C TYR A 58 -1.00 8.55 -0.66
N GLY A 59 -0.35 9.37 0.16
CA GLY A 59 0.69 10.27 -0.29
C GLY A 59 1.73 10.50 0.81
N PHE A 60 2.80 11.20 0.44
CA PHE A 60 3.95 11.40 1.32
C PHE A 60 4.27 12.88 1.44
N SER A 61 4.80 13.29 2.59
CA SER A 61 5.28 14.64 2.81
C SER A 61 6.51 14.62 3.71
N SER A 62 7.32 15.67 3.60
CA SER A 62 8.54 15.82 4.39
C SER A 62 8.46 17.14 5.16
N PHE A 63 8.97 17.15 6.38
CA PHE A 63 8.98 18.34 7.23
C PHE A 63 10.37 18.98 7.21
N ASP A 64 10.44 20.26 6.85
CA ASP A 64 11.72 20.99 6.74
C ASP A 64 12.11 21.72 8.04
N GLY A 65 11.36 21.55 9.10
CA GLY A 65 11.54 22.24 10.36
C GLY A 65 10.55 23.39 10.58
N ALA A 66 9.90 23.83 9.51
CA ALA A 66 8.90 24.88 9.55
C ALA A 66 7.57 24.45 8.92
N GLU A 67 7.63 23.76 7.79
CA GLU A 67 6.45 23.37 7.02
C GLU A 67 6.56 21.95 6.50
N TRP A 68 5.39 21.32 6.29
CA TRP A 68 5.27 20.07 5.57
C TRP A 68 5.12 20.36 4.09
N SER A 69 5.88 19.67 3.27
CA SER A 69 5.83 19.78 1.81
C SER A 69 5.59 18.42 1.18
N ALA A 70 4.77 18.37 0.15
CA ALA A 70 4.52 17.12 -0.57
C ALA A 70 5.83 16.55 -1.12
N LEU A 71 6.02 15.26 -0.89
CA LEU A 71 7.17 14.51 -1.41
C LEU A 71 6.64 13.69 -2.57
N THR A 72 7.06 14.02 -3.79
CA THR A 72 6.49 13.43 -5.01
C THR A 72 7.53 12.82 -5.94
N GLU A 73 8.81 12.90 -5.60
CA GLU A 73 9.88 12.36 -6.43
C GLU A 73 10.11 10.87 -6.18
N GLY A 74 10.51 10.16 -7.20
CA GLY A 74 10.83 8.74 -7.11
C GLY A 74 9.63 7.91 -6.67
N PRO A 75 9.78 7.07 -5.63
CA PRO A 75 8.70 6.19 -5.18
C PRO A 75 7.62 6.89 -4.35
N PHE A 76 7.68 8.22 -4.20
CA PHE A 76 6.80 8.96 -3.31
C PHE A 76 5.66 9.68 -3.99
N GLY A 77 5.46 9.47 -5.29
CA GLY A 77 4.31 10.02 -5.98
C GLY A 77 3.01 9.53 -5.35
N PRO A 78 1.94 10.37 -5.39
CA PRO A 78 0.65 9.96 -4.82
C PRO A 78 0.11 8.73 -5.53
N GLU A 79 -0.50 7.83 -4.75
CA GLU A 79 -1.04 6.57 -5.25
C GLU A 79 -2.51 6.44 -4.92
N THR A 80 -3.24 5.84 -5.83
CA THR A 80 -4.64 5.47 -5.64
C THR A 80 -4.70 3.98 -5.34
N TRP A 81 -5.53 3.59 -4.37
CA TRP A 81 -5.74 2.17 -4.11
C TRP A 81 -6.38 1.49 -5.33
N SER A 82 -6.12 0.20 -5.51
CA SER A 82 -6.75 -0.59 -6.58
C SER A 82 -8.27 -0.56 -6.46
N ASP A 83 -8.95 -0.69 -7.61
CA ASP A 83 -10.41 -0.67 -7.66
C ASP A 83 -11.04 -1.68 -6.71
N GLY A 84 -12.02 -1.23 -5.95
CA GLY A 84 -12.76 -2.08 -5.03
C GLY A 84 -12.06 -2.38 -3.73
N LEU A 85 -10.86 -1.84 -3.50
CA LEU A 85 -10.13 -2.07 -2.26
C LEU A 85 -10.74 -1.23 -1.14
N THR A 86 -11.00 -1.87 0.00
CA THR A 86 -11.45 -1.19 1.21
C THR A 86 -10.25 -1.00 2.13
N VAL A 87 -10.10 0.19 2.64
CA VAL A 87 -8.97 0.59 3.49
C VAL A 87 -9.49 0.93 4.88
N SER A 88 -8.87 0.37 5.91
CA SER A 88 -9.20 0.68 7.31
C SER A 88 -7.93 1.15 8.01
N PRO A 89 -7.92 2.33 8.64
CA PRO A 89 -9.04 3.27 8.78
C PRO A 89 -9.40 3.95 7.45
N ALA A 90 -10.69 4.19 7.23
CA ALA A 90 -11.18 4.88 6.04
C ALA A 90 -11.00 6.40 6.15
N ASP A 91 -11.06 6.94 7.36
CA ASP A 91 -10.82 8.35 7.62
C ASP A 91 -9.35 8.69 7.38
N PRO A 92 -9.04 9.92 6.96
CA PRO A 92 -7.65 10.33 6.77
C PRO A 92 -6.82 10.06 8.02
N ALA A 93 -5.69 9.39 7.83
CA ALA A 93 -4.76 9.05 8.91
C ALA A 93 -3.35 9.45 8.50
N ARG A 94 -2.54 9.81 9.49
CA ARG A 94 -1.17 10.23 9.27
C ARG A 94 -0.23 9.39 10.11
N LEU A 95 0.80 8.86 9.46
CA LEU A 95 1.89 8.13 10.08
C LEU A 95 3.17 8.92 9.85
N VAL A 96 3.92 9.20 10.91
CA VAL A 96 5.16 9.97 10.80
C VAL A 96 6.34 9.12 11.22
N PHE A 97 7.33 9.02 10.33
CA PHE A 97 8.65 8.48 10.66
C PHE A 97 9.55 9.64 11.06
N ASP A 98 10.13 9.59 12.25
CA ASP A 98 11.07 10.63 12.65
C ASP A 98 12.46 10.38 12.04
N PRO A 99 13.41 11.33 12.17
CA PRO A 99 14.74 11.16 11.59
C PRO A 99 15.53 9.96 12.11
N THR A 100 15.13 9.34 13.21
CA THR A 100 15.76 8.12 13.71
C THR A 100 15.13 6.86 13.12
N GLY A 101 14.05 7.00 12.35
CA GLY A 101 13.32 5.89 11.77
C GLY A 101 12.25 5.32 12.65
N VAL A 102 12.01 5.91 13.81
CA VAL A 102 10.98 5.47 14.76
C VAL A 102 9.63 6.06 14.36
N ALA A 103 8.56 5.35 14.64
CA ALA A 103 7.19 5.80 14.37
C ALA A 103 6.26 5.35 15.49
N GLU A 104 5.10 5.99 15.61
CA GLU A 104 4.04 5.48 16.46
C GLU A 104 3.46 4.21 15.82
N PRO A 105 3.19 3.17 16.62
CA PRO A 105 2.58 1.96 16.07
C PRO A 105 1.27 2.26 15.34
N ALA A 106 1.08 1.65 14.19
CA ALA A 106 -0.10 1.83 13.38
C ALA A 106 -0.39 0.58 12.56
N THR A 107 -1.63 0.42 12.16
CA THR A 107 -2.08 -0.68 11.31
C THR A 107 -2.97 -0.15 10.21
N VAL A 108 -2.70 -0.55 8.99
CA VAL A 108 -3.55 -0.27 7.85
C VAL A 108 -4.02 -1.61 7.28
N THR A 109 -5.32 -1.82 7.24
CA THR A 109 -5.90 -3.06 6.71
C THR A 109 -6.47 -2.81 5.33
N LEU A 110 -6.06 -3.63 4.38
CA LEU A 110 -6.56 -3.61 3.01
C LEU A 110 -7.40 -4.86 2.78
N SER A 111 -8.59 -4.70 2.23
CA SER A 111 -9.46 -5.85 2.00
C SER A 111 -10.28 -5.71 0.72
N ARG A 112 -10.60 -6.86 0.13
CA ARG A 112 -11.47 -6.96 -1.04
C ARG A 112 -11.89 -8.41 -1.21
N ASP A 113 -13.18 -8.62 -1.50
CA ASP A 113 -13.73 -9.96 -1.81
C ASP A 113 -13.39 -11.02 -0.76
N GLY A 114 -13.50 -10.65 0.52
CA GLY A 114 -13.27 -11.58 1.62
C GLY A 114 -11.80 -11.84 1.93
N ARG A 115 -10.88 -11.19 1.24
CA ARG A 115 -9.44 -11.27 1.51
C ARG A 115 -8.96 -10.00 2.18
N ALA A 116 -8.05 -10.12 3.13
CA ALA A 116 -7.51 -9.00 3.85
C ALA A 116 -6.01 -9.17 4.09
N SER A 117 -5.28 -8.05 4.08
CA SER A 117 -3.89 -8.00 4.49
C SER A 117 -3.73 -6.81 5.42
N ARG A 118 -2.99 -6.98 6.49
CA ARG A 118 -2.69 -5.90 7.43
C ARG A 118 -1.24 -5.49 7.27
N VAL A 119 -1.03 -4.20 7.06
CA VAL A 119 0.30 -3.61 7.06
C VAL A 119 0.50 -2.98 8.44
N GLU A 120 1.45 -3.47 9.18
CA GLU A 120 1.70 -3.05 10.56
C GLU A 120 3.03 -2.32 10.65
N ILE A 121 3.03 -1.22 11.37
CA ILE A 121 4.22 -0.47 11.70
C ILE A 121 4.36 -0.52 13.22
N ASP A 122 5.50 -0.99 13.71
CA ASP A 122 5.74 -1.07 15.14
C ASP A 122 6.41 0.20 15.69
N GLY A 123 6.61 0.25 17.00
CA GLY A 123 7.21 1.41 17.66
C GLY A 123 8.66 1.68 17.28
N ALA A 124 9.34 0.73 16.64
CA ALA A 124 10.67 0.93 16.11
C ALA A 124 10.65 1.40 14.64
N GLY A 125 9.47 1.55 14.05
CA GLY A 125 9.31 1.94 12.66
C GLY A 125 9.46 0.79 11.68
N GLU A 126 9.52 -0.45 12.15
CA GLU A 126 9.57 -1.60 11.26
C GLU A 126 8.20 -1.89 10.65
N VAL A 127 8.21 -2.18 9.36
CA VAL A 127 7.00 -2.46 8.59
C VAL A 127 6.90 -3.96 8.34
N SER A 128 5.74 -4.53 8.62
CA SER A 128 5.48 -5.94 8.37
C SER A 128 4.08 -6.13 7.79
N ILE A 129 3.85 -7.28 7.18
CA ILE A 129 2.55 -7.63 6.60
C ILE A 129 2.06 -8.91 7.25
N ASP A 130 0.79 -8.88 7.67
CA ASP A 130 0.09 -10.04 8.21
C ASP A 130 -1.14 -10.31 7.33
N ASP A 131 -1.14 -11.45 6.69
CA ASP A 131 -2.24 -11.85 5.81
C ASP A 131 -3.30 -12.68 6.53
#